data_2c8f15e8c527972c39fe370351d5f600
#
_entry.id   2c8f15e8c527972c39fe370351d5f600
#
_cell.length_a   1.000
_cell.length_b   1.000
_cell.length_c   1.000
_cell.angle_alpha   90.00
_cell.angle_beta   90.00
_cell.angle_gamma   90.00
#
_symmetry.space_group_name_H-M   'P 1'
#
loop_
_entity.id
_entity.type
_entity.pdbx_description
1 polymer ?
#
loop_
_entity_poly.entity_id
_entity_poly.type
_entity_poly.pdbx_seq_one_letter_code
_entity_poly.pdbx_strand_id
1 'polypeptide(L)'
;MNMIVAKNIKRMREENKLSMEELAKLSTVSKSMLAQIERGDGNPTISTLWKISNGMKVPFDALTVRPKSPYEIVKTSEIQPILEDNGKVKNYSIFPDNENRRFAVYYLELDESSYWESQPHLKGTTEFITIFTGEIEIYADGQRFIVKKGESIRFKADAIHSYKNIGKETAKLHMILFNP
;
A
#
# COMPACT_ATOMS: atom_id res chain seq x y z
N MET A 1 -16.95 17.72 2.30
CA MET A 1 -17.77 16.49 2.24
C MET A 1 -18.49 16.34 0.91
N ASN A 2 -19.22 17.35 0.43
CA ASN A 2 -20.03 17.27 -0.80
C ASN A 2 -19.28 16.83 -2.07
N MET A 3 -18.05 17.32 -2.31
CA MET A 3 -17.27 16.95 -3.50
C MET A 3 -16.82 15.49 -3.54
N ILE A 4 -16.61 14.85 -2.39
CA ILE A 4 -16.26 13.42 -2.32
C ILE A 4 -17.49 12.60 -2.70
N VAL A 5 -18.63 12.91 -2.08
CA VAL A 5 -19.90 12.26 -2.35
C VAL A 5 -20.30 12.42 -3.81
N ALA A 6 -20.20 13.63 -4.37
CA ALA A 6 -20.47 13.93 -5.77
C ALA A 6 -19.65 13.03 -6.72
N LYS A 7 -18.34 13.02 -6.53
CA LYS A 7 -17.42 12.21 -7.34
C LYS A 7 -17.69 10.71 -7.21
N ASN A 8 -17.97 10.23 -6.00
CA ASN A 8 -18.26 8.82 -5.78
C ASN A 8 -19.55 8.38 -6.44
N ILE A 9 -20.64 9.15 -6.29
CA ILE A 9 -21.93 8.84 -6.91
C ILE A 9 -21.77 8.77 -8.42
N LYS A 10 -21.16 9.80 -9.03
CA LYS A 10 -20.92 9.84 -10.49
C LYS A 10 -20.11 8.63 -10.94
N ARG A 11 -18.96 8.36 -10.31
CA ARG A 11 -18.09 7.23 -10.65
C ARG A 11 -18.84 5.89 -10.56
N MET A 12 -19.51 5.64 -9.44
CA MET A 12 -20.24 4.37 -9.22
C MET A 12 -21.42 4.20 -10.18
N ARG A 13 -22.11 5.28 -10.52
CA ARG A 13 -23.15 5.25 -11.56
C ARG A 13 -22.56 4.84 -12.90
N GLU A 14 -21.43 5.43 -13.31
CA GLU A 14 -20.75 5.13 -14.57
C GLU A 14 -20.17 3.71 -14.58
N GLU A 15 -19.55 3.26 -13.50
CA GLU A 15 -19.07 1.87 -13.33
C GLU A 15 -20.21 0.85 -13.45
N ASN A 16 -21.38 1.15 -12.89
CA ASN A 16 -22.60 0.34 -13.01
C ASN A 16 -23.31 0.53 -14.36
N LYS A 17 -22.76 1.34 -15.27
CA LYS A 17 -23.33 1.65 -16.59
C LYS A 17 -24.76 2.20 -16.54
N LEU A 18 -25.11 2.92 -15.47
CA LEU A 18 -26.42 3.53 -15.29
C LEU A 18 -26.46 4.94 -15.90
N SER A 19 -27.48 5.22 -16.69
CA SER A 19 -27.83 6.58 -17.05
C SER A 19 -28.37 7.34 -15.85
N MET A 20 -28.41 8.67 -15.95
CA MET A 20 -29.01 9.52 -14.91
C MET A 20 -30.50 9.22 -14.70
N GLU A 21 -31.21 8.85 -15.75
CA GLU A 21 -32.63 8.46 -15.69
C GLU A 21 -32.86 7.13 -15.00
N GLU A 22 -32.03 6.15 -15.32
CA GLU A 22 -32.10 4.84 -14.65
C GLU A 22 -31.80 4.97 -13.16
N LEU A 23 -30.76 5.71 -12.77
CA LEU A 23 -30.46 5.94 -11.38
C LEU A 23 -31.60 6.69 -10.67
N ALA A 24 -32.19 7.69 -11.30
CA ALA A 24 -33.35 8.43 -10.76
C ALA A 24 -34.53 7.46 -10.47
N LYS A 25 -34.81 6.58 -11.41
CA LYS A 25 -35.86 5.56 -11.25
C LYS A 25 -35.55 4.57 -10.13
N LEU A 26 -34.31 4.04 -10.11
CA LEU A 26 -33.90 3.04 -9.12
C LEU A 26 -33.80 3.60 -7.70
N SER A 27 -33.34 4.84 -7.55
CA SER A 27 -33.16 5.50 -6.26
C SER A 27 -34.40 6.27 -5.78
N THR A 28 -35.43 6.45 -6.61
CA THR A 28 -36.57 7.33 -6.33
C THR A 28 -36.15 8.78 -6.02
N VAL A 29 -35.02 9.24 -6.55
CA VAL A 29 -34.50 10.61 -6.44
C VAL A 29 -34.62 11.27 -7.81
N SER A 30 -35.08 12.53 -7.84
CA SER A 30 -35.28 13.21 -9.14
C SER A 30 -33.98 13.35 -9.93
N LYS A 31 -34.07 13.28 -11.26
CA LYS A 31 -32.92 13.48 -12.17
C LYS A 31 -32.21 14.82 -11.93
N SER A 32 -32.99 15.87 -11.68
CA SER A 32 -32.45 17.21 -11.38
C SER A 32 -31.64 17.23 -10.08
N MET A 33 -32.14 16.57 -9.02
CA MET A 33 -31.42 16.46 -7.75
C MET A 33 -30.15 15.65 -7.90
N LEU A 34 -30.20 14.51 -8.59
CA LEU A 34 -28.99 13.71 -8.88
C LEU A 34 -27.95 14.53 -9.65
N ALA A 35 -28.37 15.28 -10.66
CA ALA A 35 -27.47 16.14 -11.44
C ALA A 35 -26.84 17.24 -10.57
N GLN A 36 -27.57 17.86 -9.65
CA GLN A 36 -27.03 18.82 -8.69
C GLN A 36 -26.00 18.16 -7.74
N ILE A 37 -26.34 16.97 -7.21
CA ILE A 37 -25.45 16.24 -6.32
C ILE A 37 -24.13 15.88 -7.05
N GLU A 38 -24.18 15.33 -8.27
CA GLU A 38 -23.00 14.96 -9.04
C GLU A 38 -22.11 16.14 -9.44
N ARG A 39 -22.69 17.35 -9.58
CA ARG A 39 -21.90 18.58 -9.78
C ARG A 39 -21.28 19.11 -8.49
N GLY A 40 -21.70 18.61 -7.34
CA GLY A 40 -21.27 19.12 -6.02
C GLY A 40 -22.05 20.35 -5.53
N ASP A 41 -23.07 20.79 -6.28
CA ASP A 41 -23.90 21.95 -5.96
C ASP A 41 -25.02 21.59 -4.97
N GLY A 42 -25.30 20.30 -4.80
CA GLY A 42 -26.36 19.80 -3.91
C GLY A 42 -25.83 19.48 -2.51
N ASN A 43 -26.71 19.59 -1.52
CA ASN A 43 -26.45 19.12 -0.17
C ASN A 43 -27.47 18.01 0.17
N PRO A 44 -27.20 16.75 -0.26
CA PRO A 44 -28.12 15.65 -0.06
C PRO A 44 -28.24 15.29 1.42
N THR A 45 -29.43 14.98 1.86
CA THR A 45 -29.64 14.42 3.20
C THR A 45 -29.14 12.96 3.27
N ILE A 46 -28.93 12.46 4.48
CA ILE A 46 -28.58 11.06 4.71
C ILE A 46 -29.60 10.12 4.06
N SER A 47 -30.88 10.44 4.19
CA SER A 47 -31.96 9.67 3.56
C SER A 47 -31.85 9.65 2.04
N THR A 48 -31.46 10.77 1.42
CA THR A 48 -31.22 10.84 -0.04
C THR A 48 -30.04 9.95 -0.44
N LEU A 49 -28.95 9.99 0.32
CA LEU A 49 -27.79 9.13 0.07
C LEU A 49 -28.12 7.63 0.23
N TRP A 50 -28.92 7.26 1.22
CA TRP A 50 -29.41 5.89 1.37
C TRP A 50 -30.22 5.43 0.15
N LYS A 51 -31.12 6.27 -0.37
CA LYS A 51 -31.88 5.95 -1.58
C LYS A 51 -30.96 5.74 -2.78
N ILE A 52 -29.93 6.59 -2.94
CA ILE A 52 -28.96 6.49 -4.04
C ILE A 52 -28.13 5.21 -3.91
N SER A 53 -27.59 4.91 -2.72
CA SER A 53 -26.78 3.70 -2.50
C SER A 53 -27.58 2.42 -2.76
N ASN A 54 -28.83 2.37 -2.28
CA ASN A 54 -29.72 1.24 -2.53
C ASN A 54 -30.08 1.10 -4.01
N GLY A 55 -30.33 2.22 -4.70
CA GLY A 55 -30.59 2.21 -6.14
C GLY A 55 -29.43 1.70 -6.98
N MET A 56 -28.20 1.98 -6.57
CA MET A 56 -26.98 1.47 -7.19
C MET A 56 -26.55 0.11 -6.66
N LYS A 57 -27.18 -0.42 -5.60
CA LYS A 57 -26.78 -1.65 -4.89
C LYS A 57 -25.33 -1.60 -4.38
N VAL A 58 -24.91 -0.48 -3.85
CA VAL A 58 -23.59 -0.27 -3.24
C VAL A 58 -23.71 0.01 -1.74
N PRO A 59 -22.70 -0.31 -0.92
CA PRO A 59 -22.68 0.06 0.49
C PRO A 59 -22.75 1.59 0.66
N PHE A 60 -23.51 2.05 1.65
CA PHE A 60 -23.64 3.49 1.95
C PHE A 60 -22.28 4.17 2.15
N ASP A 61 -21.39 3.52 2.90
CA ASP A 61 -20.05 4.07 3.20
C ASP A 61 -19.23 4.30 1.95
N ALA A 62 -19.44 3.52 0.89
CA ALA A 62 -18.76 3.71 -0.38
C ALA A 62 -19.02 5.08 -1.02
N LEU A 63 -20.16 5.74 -0.68
CA LEU A 63 -20.46 7.09 -1.15
C LEU A 63 -19.66 8.16 -0.42
N THR A 64 -19.22 7.90 0.81
CA THR A 64 -18.62 8.91 1.71
C THR A 64 -17.11 8.76 1.86
N VAL A 65 -16.57 7.57 1.59
CA VAL A 65 -15.13 7.30 1.67
C VAL A 65 -14.41 7.95 0.48
N ARG A 66 -13.30 8.62 0.76
CA ARG A 66 -12.41 9.12 -0.30
C ARG A 66 -11.90 7.94 -1.13
N PRO A 67 -12.10 7.91 -2.47
CA PRO A 67 -11.48 6.89 -3.29
C PRO A 67 -9.96 6.89 -3.03
N LYS A 68 -9.37 5.74 -2.78
CA LYS A 68 -7.91 5.64 -2.75
C LYS A 68 -7.40 6.04 -4.13
N SER A 69 -6.47 6.98 -4.16
CA SER A 69 -5.80 7.32 -5.42
C SER A 69 -5.18 6.06 -6.02
N PRO A 70 -5.32 5.83 -7.34
CA PRO A 70 -4.62 4.71 -7.98
C PRO A 70 -3.10 4.92 -8.01
N TYR A 71 -2.63 6.13 -7.66
CA TYR A 71 -1.21 6.46 -7.57
C TYR A 71 -0.88 6.93 -6.16
N GLU A 72 0.28 6.53 -5.68
CA GLU A 72 0.84 6.93 -4.41
C GLU A 72 2.32 7.27 -4.62
N ILE A 73 2.72 8.46 -4.18
CA ILE A 73 4.14 8.85 -4.12
C ILE A 73 4.52 8.85 -2.65
N VAL A 74 5.48 8.03 -2.31
CA VAL A 74 6.01 7.93 -0.95
C VAL A 74 7.42 8.49 -0.93
N LYS A 75 7.69 9.40 -0.01
CA LYS A 75 9.03 9.97 0.20
C LYS A 75 9.62 9.39 1.48
N THR A 76 10.77 8.77 1.39
CA THR A 76 11.49 8.22 2.55
C THR A 76 11.77 9.27 3.62
N SER A 77 11.99 10.54 3.22
CA SER A 77 12.17 11.67 4.13
C SER A 77 10.94 12.01 5.00
N GLU A 78 9.78 11.52 4.64
CA GLU A 78 8.51 11.72 5.38
C GLU A 78 8.14 10.48 6.22
N ILE A 79 8.93 9.39 6.15
CA ILE A 79 8.73 8.16 6.91
C ILE A 79 9.68 8.14 8.11
N GLN A 80 9.16 7.87 9.28
CA GLN A 80 9.99 7.55 10.45
C GLN A 80 10.44 6.09 10.34
N PRO A 81 11.75 5.80 10.25
CA PRO A 81 12.25 4.43 10.12
C PRO A 81 12.11 3.65 11.43
N ILE A 82 11.96 2.36 11.32
CA ILE A 82 12.23 1.43 12.43
C ILE A 82 13.76 1.29 12.52
N LEU A 83 14.29 1.44 13.73
CA LEU A 83 15.73 1.41 13.98
C LEU A 83 16.11 0.09 14.65
N GLU A 84 17.16 -0.54 14.13
CA GLU A 84 17.79 -1.74 14.67
C GLU A 84 19.31 -1.51 14.83
N ASP A 85 20.00 -2.40 15.52
CA ASP A 85 21.45 -2.32 15.77
C ASP A 85 21.90 -0.94 16.26
N ASN A 86 21.27 -0.42 17.32
CA ASN A 86 21.55 0.91 17.87
C ASN A 86 21.45 2.06 16.85
N GLY A 87 20.55 1.93 15.88
CA GLY A 87 20.30 2.93 14.84
C GLY A 87 21.17 2.80 13.60
N LYS A 88 22.06 1.81 13.53
CA LYS A 88 22.86 1.53 12.33
C LYS A 88 22.08 0.89 11.19
N VAL A 89 20.94 0.26 11.50
CA VAL A 89 19.99 -0.25 10.52
C VAL A 89 18.74 0.59 10.58
N LYS A 90 18.34 1.15 9.43
CA LYS A 90 17.14 1.97 9.26
C LYS A 90 16.23 1.28 8.26
N ASN A 91 15.05 0.88 8.72
CA ASN A 91 14.05 0.21 7.90
C ASN A 91 12.86 1.13 7.67
N TYR A 92 12.65 1.54 6.42
CA TYR A 92 11.55 2.41 5.98
C TYR A 92 10.47 1.57 5.30
N SER A 93 9.28 1.49 5.90
CA SER A 93 8.12 0.83 5.28
C SER A 93 7.52 1.73 4.20
N ILE A 94 7.87 1.46 2.93
CA ILE A 94 7.43 2.26 1.77
C ILE A 94 5.99 1.93 1.41
N PHE A 95 5.70 0.64 1.23
CA PHE A 95 4.36 0.14 0.93
C PHE A 95 4.07 -1.06 1.83
N PRO A 96 3.38 -0.85 2.97
CA PRO A 96 3.00 -1.96 3.85
C PRO A 96 2.00 -2.90 3.15
N ASP A 97 2.00 -4.17 3.53
CA ASP A 97 0.97 -5.11 3.12
C ASP A 97 -0.41 -4.68 3.64
N ASN A 98 -1.44 -5.13 2.97
CA ASN A 98 -2.83 -4.89 3.36
C ASN A 98 -3.75 -5.93 2.73
N GLU A 99 -5.06 -5.85 3.02
CA GLU A 99 -6.09 -6.78 2.51
C GLU A 99 -6.08 -7.00 0.99
N ASN A 100 -5.60 -6.00 0.22
CA ASN A 100 -5.56 -6.04 -1.25
C ASN A 100 -4.15 -6.28 -1.80
N ARG A 101 -3.13 -6.38 -0.93
CA ARG A 101 -1.72 -6.50 -1.32
C ARG A 101 -1.02 -7.49 -0.40
N ARG A 102 -0.64 -8.64 -0.95
CA ARG A 102 0.08 -9.71 -0.23
C ARG A 102 1.59 -9.48 -0.16
N PHE A 103 2.04 -8.27 -0.37
CA PHE A 103 3.45 -7.93 -0.26
C PHE A 103 3.63 -6.58 0.42
N ALA A 104 4.75 -6.44 1.10
CA ALA A 104 5.24 -5.16 1.60
C ALA A 104 6.53 -4.78 0.87
N VAL A 105 6.79 -3.49 0.73
CA VAL A 105 8.03 -2.96 0.16
C VAL A 105 8.72 -2.11 1.21
N TYR A 106 9.98 -2.42 1.45
CA TYR A 106 10.84 -1.70 2.38
C TYR A 106 12.05 -1.12 1.64
N TYR A 107 12.52 0.02 2.12
CA TYR A 107 13.82 0.55 1.81
C TYR A 107 14.68 0.50 3.07
N LEU A 108 15.88 -0.04 2.97
CA LEU A 108 16.79 -0.21 4.10
C LEU A 108 18.11 0.51 3.85
N GLU A 109 18.62 1.08 4.92
CA GLU A 109 19.99 1.57 5.01
C GLU A 109 20.71 0.81 6.14
N LEU A 110 21.83 0.20 5.81
CA LEU A 110 22.67 -0.54 6.72
C LEU A 110 24.04 0.17 6.78
N ASP A 111 24.34 0.82 7.88
CA ASP A 111 25.63 1.51 8.09
C ASP A 111 26.79 0.50 8.18
N GLU A 112 28.03 0.98 8.08
CA GLU A 112 29.23 0.13 8.14
C GLU A 112 29.22 -0.77 9.37
N SER A 113 29.52 -2.05 9.18
CA SER A 113 29.60 -3.08 10.23
C SER A 113 28.28 -3.32 10.98
N SER A 114 27.15 -2.87 10.44
CA SER A 114 25.83 -3.15 11.04
C SER A 114 25.45 -4.62 10.88
N TYR A 115 24.68 -5.12 11.84
CA TYR A 115 24.14 -6.48 11.87
C TYR A 115 22.69 -6.45 12.31
N TRP A 116 21.83 -7.13 11.58
CA TRP A 116 20.42 -7.28 11.94
C TRP A 116 19.98 -8.72 11.75
N GLU A 117 19.42 -9.32 12.82
CA GLU A 117 18.80 -10.63 12.79
C GLU A 117 17.28 -10.47 12.79
N SER A 118 16.64 -11.08 11.82
CA SER A 118 15.18 -11.12 11.70
C SER A 118 14.64 -12.44 12.23
N GLN A 119 13.56 -12.35 12.99
CA GLN A 119 12.78 -13.51 13.38
C GLN A 119 12.04 -14.09 12.17
N PRO A 120 11.67 -15.39 12.22
CA PRO A 120 10.90 -16.02 11.14
C PRO A 120 9.61 -15.27 10.84
N HIS A 121 9.35 -15.03 9.57
CA HIS A 121 8.07 -14.54 9.10
C HIS A 121 7.02 -15.65 9.02
N LEU A 122 5.83 -15.33 8.51
CA LEU A 122 4.77 -16.32 8.29
C LEU A 122 5.27 -17.44 7.38
N LYS A 123 4.79 -18.65 7.60
CA LYS A 123 5.19 -19.82 6.81
C LYS A 123 4.98 -19.59 5.32
N GLY A 124 6.02 -19.80 4.54
CA GLY A 124 6.02 -19.63 3.09
C GLY A 124 6.36 -18.20 2.62
N THR A 125 6.54 -17.24 3.53
CA THR A 125 7.01 -15.89 3.18
C THR A 125 8.32 -15.96 2.42
N THR A 126 8.42 -15.13 1.41
CA THR A 126 9.60 -15.03 0.55
C THR A 126 10.07 -13.58 0.53
N GLU A 127 11.37 -13.38 0.70
CA GLU A 127 12.01 -12.09 0.51
C GLU A 127 12.72 -12.01 -0.83
N PHE A 128 12.63 -10.81 -1.43
CA PHE A 128 13.35 -10.42 -2.63
C PHE A 128 14.12 -9.16 -2.29
N ILE A 129 15.42 -9.20 -2.41
CA ILE A 129 16.31 -8.08 -2.04
C ILE A 129 17.12 -7.67 -3.25
N THR A 130 17.20 -6.35 -3.48
CA THR A 130 18.07 -5.75 -4.52
C THR A 130 18.97 -4.70 -3.89
N ILE A 131 20.27 -4.83 -4.11
CA ILE A 131 21.29 -3.91 -3.57
C ILE A 131 21.55 -2.77 -4.56
N PHE A 132 21.37 -1.53 -4.11
CA PHE A 132 21.65 -0.34 -4.93
C PHE A 132 23.03 0.27 -4.63
N THR A 133 23.50 0.12 -3.37
CA THR A 133 24.80 0.64 -2.94
C THR A 133 25.38 -0.31 -1.91
N GLY A 134 26.71 -0.48 -1.93
CA GLY A 134 27.43 -1.33 -0.99
C GLY A 134 27.35 -2.83 -1.29
N GLU A 135 27.65 -3.61 -0.29
CA GLU A 135 27.57 -5.08 -0.30
C GLU A 135 27.15 -5.60 1.06
N ILE A 136 26.31 -6.61 1.07
CA ILE A 136 25.84 -7.24 2.32
C ILE A 136 26.05 -8.74 2.30
N GLU A 137 26.31 -9.31 3.48
CA GLU A 137 26.21 -10.74 3.74
C GLU A 137 24.79 -11.04 4.26
N ILE A 138 24.11 -11.99 3.62
CA ILE A 138 22.83 -12.52 4.07
C ILE A 138 23.05 -13.95 4.51
N TYR A 139 22.58 -14.29 5.72
CA TYR A 139 22.53 -15.65 6.21
C TYR A 139 21.07 -16.11 6.20
N ALA A 140 20.76 -17.15 5.43
CA ALA A 140 19.43 -17.74 5.35
C ALA A 140 19.53 -19.23 5.03
N ASP A 141 18.65 -20.04 5.60
CA ASP A 141 18.60 -21.50 5.40
C ASP A 141 19.96 -22.21 5.59
N GLY A 142 20.71 -21.81 6.64
CA GLY A 142 22.02 -22.36 6.95
C GLY A 142 23.15 -21.98 6.00
N GLN A 143 22.92 -21.08 5.06
CA GLN A 143 23.89 -20.65 4.04
C GLN A 143 24.18 -19.15 4.11
N ARG A 144 25.36 -18.77 3.65
CA ARG A 144 25.82 -17.40 3.54
C ARG A 144 25.87 -16.98 2.08
N PHE A 145 25.31 -15.80 1.81
CA PHE A 145 25.29 -15.20 0.49
C PHE A 145 25.87 -13.80 0.58
N ILE A 146 26.85 -13.49 -0.27
CA ILE A 146 27.34 -12.11 -0.45
C ILE A 146 26.62 -11.55 -1.66
N VAL A 147 25.90 -10.44 -1.46
CA VAL A 147 25.12 -9.76 -2.49
C VAL A 147 25.65 -8.33 -2.62
N LYS A 148 26.02 -7.94 -3.83
CA LYS A 148 26.68 -6.68 -4.13
C LYS A 148 25.76 -5.72 -4.89
N LYS A 149 26.19 -4.48 -5.00
CA LYS A 149 25.53 -3.47 -5.82
C LYS A 149 25.14 -4.02 -7.21
N GLY A 150 23.85 -3.87 -7.57
CA GLY A 150 23.29 -4.32 -8.83
C GLY A 150 22.83 -5.80 -8.82
N GLU A 151 23.10 -6.51 -7.75
CA GLU A 151 22.68 -7.91 -7.60
C GLU A 151 21.39 -8.01 -6.79
N SER A 152 20.69 -9.12 -6.98
CA SER A 152 19.47 -9.44 -6.26
C SER A 152 19.49 -10.89 -5.77
N ILE A 153 18.84 -11.12 -4.65
CA ILE A 153 18.63 -12.46 -4.07
C ILE A 153 17.16 -12.67 -3.73
N ARG A 154 16.76 -13.92 -3.79
CA ARG A 154 15.45 -14.37 -3.28
C ARG A 154 15.66 -15.58 -2.38
N PHE A 155 15.03 -15.59 -1.21
CA PHE A 155 15.06 -16.74 -0.30
C PHE A 155 13.75 -16.86 0.49
N LYS A 156 13.54 -18.04 1.13
CA LYS A 156 12.47 -18.26 2.08
C LYS A 156 12.83 -17.63 3.42
N ALA A 157 11.95 -16.76 3.91
CA ALA A 157 12.17 -15.99 5.13
C ALA A 157 11.33 -16.50 6.33
N ASP A 158 10.85 -17.73 6.26
CA ASP A 158 10.09 -18.39 7.33
C ASP A 158 10.97 -19.15 8.36
N ALA A 159 12.29 -18.91 8.32
CA ALA A 159 13.28 -19.29 9.33
C ALA A 159 14.09 -18.08 9.76
N ILE A 160 14.85 -18.18 10.86
CA ILE A 160 15.76 -17.10 11.30
C ILE A 160 16.76 -16.81 10.18
N HIS A 161 16.94 -15.54 9.90
CA HIS A 161 17.86 -15.05 8.87
C HIS A 161 18.47 -13.71 9.31
N SER A 162 19.59 -13.32 8.71
CA SER A 162 20.28 -12.11 9.13
C SER A 162 20.95 -11.38 7.98
N TYR A 163 21.24 -10.10 8.22
CA TYR A 163 21.85 -9.17 7.29
C TYR A 163 23.02 -8.48 7.95
N LYS A 164 24.15 -8.42 7.27
CA LYS A 164 25.36 -7.76 7.73
C LYS A 164 25.94 -6.90 6.63
N ASN A 165 26.16 -5.64 6.89
CA ASN A 165 26.96 -4.83 5.96
C ASN A 165 28.43 -5.21 6.15
N ILE A 166 29.04 -5.74 5.10
CA ILE A 166 30.47 -6.15 5.06
C ILE A 166 31.33 -5.14 4.29
N GLY A 167 30.70 -4.13 3.68
CA GLY A 167 31.36 -3.02 3.01
C GLY A 167 31.73 -1.88 3.96
N LYS A 168 32.39 -0.86 3.42
CA LYS A 168 32.81 0.36 4.17
C LYS A 168 31.83 1.53 4.04
N GLU A 169 30.90 1.45 3.11
CA GLU A 169 29.87 2.46 2.90
C GLU A 169 28.51 1.98 3.40
N THR A 170 27.59 2.90 3.65
CA THR A 170 26.20 2.54 3.96
C THR A 170 25.61 1.76 2.79
N ALA A 171 25.24 0.51 3.03
CA ALA A 171 24.52 -0.30 2.05
C ALA A 171 23.07 0.17 1.96
N LYS A 172 22.56 0.30 0.74
CA LYS A 172 21.18 0.71 0.45
C LYS A 172 20.50 -0.33 -0.43
N LEU A 173 19.32 -0.75 -0.01
CA LEU A 173 18.63 -1.83 -0.69
C LEU A 173 17.09 -1.66 -0.64
N HIS A 174 16.42 -2.27 -1.58
CA HIS A 174 15.01 -2.57 -1.46
C HIS A 174 14.80 -4.02 -1.06
N MET A 175 13.80 -4.23 -0.22
CA MET A 175 13.31 -5.54 0.18
C MET A 175 11.83 -5.61 -0.12
N ILE A 176 11.40 -6.66 -0.80
CA ILE A 176 10.00 -7.01 -0.98
C ILE A 176 9.73 -8.27 -0.18
N LEU A 177 8.80 -8.18 0.75
CA LEU A 177 8.33 -9.28 1.56
C LEU A 177 7.00 -9.77 0.98
N PHE A 178 6.98 -10.95 0.41
CA PHE A 178 5.78 -11.55 -0.16
C PHE A 178 5.21 -12.60 0.79
N ASN A 179 3.97 -12.38 1.22
CA ASN A 179 3.19 -13.31 2.04
C ASN A 179 2.28 -14.17 1.13
N PRO A 180 2.26 -15.51 1.29
CA PRO A 180 1.45 -16.41 0.44
C PRO A 180 -0.05 -16.27 0.67
#